data_90d9343a39019bcf60cd4e0ec0ffafa4
#
_entry.id   90d9343a39019bcf60cd4e0ec0ffafa4
#
_cell.length_a   1.000
_cell.length_b   1.000
_cell.length_c   1.000
_cell.angle_alpha   90.00
_cell.angle_beta   90.00
_cell.angle_gamma   90.00
#
_symmetry.space_group_name_H-M   'P 1'
#
loop_
_entity.id
_entity.type
_entity.pdbx_description
1 polymer ?
#
loop_
_entity_poly.entity_id
_entity_poly.type
_entity_poly.pdbx_seq_one_letter_code
_entity_poly.pdbx_strand_id
1 'polypeptide(L)'
;MSIAVYIHSAAVLNAAGSDCADLLGTPPSPQPLAFDATRRAYPLPTPRLASDLFDRKIQRSVEPQGLRLLHCVARLAPAMAALQLPSVRIALTAAIPEVDAPSPCWDAVQAIGEQPQKLLAQLLANTPPLHALTLLNSSVMAYVAEALQCHGPMGGFCSQDNAGLDALIEACQQIVEQRADAALVVSSSPNLTPALYLREPTPLAETIFGEGAAALLLASAPARTLPNSLRIVGFARGYSADPQRGAAVGARVIEQALSGEKLRLGDVENIVANPEDPLLMSLFTEHPRVVRSVRAMTGDLGASALLTEIALTLHRNHDASVTPGYTLFVSHSRAGHWGALLLLSETMEKHT
;
A
#
# COMPACT_ATOMS: atom_id res chain seq x y z
N MET A 1 22.41 20.59 0.91
CA MET A 1 20.95 20.75 1.12
C MET A 1 20.30 19.43 0.78
N SER A 2 19.50 18.87 1.67
CA SER A 2 18.73 17.65 1.36
C SER A 2 17.64 17.99 0.34
N ILE A 3 17.46 17.13 -0.67
CA ILE A 3 16.40 17.30 -1.67
C ILE A 3 15.07 17.03 -0.98
N ALA A 4 14.13 17.96 -1.09
CA ALA A 4 12.78 17.77 -0.57
C ALA A 4 11.98 16.86 -1.52
N VAL A 5 11.29 15.90 -0.94
CA VAL A 5 10.43 14.95 -1.66
C VAL A 5 8.98 15.21 -1.31
N TYR A 6 8.14 15.27 -2.33
CA TYR A 6 6.71 15.55 -2.20
C TYR A 6 5.86 14.42 -2.78
N ILE A 7 4.74 14.15 -2.15
CA ILE A 7 3.67 13.30 -2.69
C ILE A 7 2.69 14.22 -3.41
N HIS A 8 2.58 14.05 -4.73
CA HIS A 8 1.82 14.94 -5.61
C HIS A 8 0.44 14.43 -5.95
N SER A 9 0.34 13.14 -6.17
CA SER A 9 -0.89 12.52 -6.63
C SER A 9 -1.06 11.15 -6.03
N ALA A 10 -2.30 10.74 -5.86
CA ALA A 10 -2.66 9.45 -5.32
C ALA A 10 -3.86 8.87 -6.06
N ALA A 11 -3.93 7.55 -6.11
CA ALA A 11 -5.09 6.80 -6.56
C ALA A 11 -5.33 5.63 -5.62
N VAL A 12 -6.58 5.33 -5.33
CA VAL A 12 -7.00 4.23 -4.49
C VAL A 12 -8.10 3.41 -5.18
N LEU A 13 -8.21 2.16 -4.77
CA LEU A 13 -9.32 1.27 -5.07
C LEU A 13 -9.54 0.36 -3.87
N ASN A 14 -10.71 0.38 -3.27
CA ASN A 14 -11.06 -0.43 -2.10
C ASN A 14 -12.57 -0.56 -1.96
N ALA A 15 -13.05 -1.18 -0.90
CA ALA A 15 -14.48 -1.43 -0.69
C ALA A 15 -15.32 -0.15 -0.55
N ALA A 16 -14.73 0.97 -0.14
CA ALA A 16 -15.43 2.26 -0.09
C ALA A 16 -15.66 2.83 -1.49
N GLY A 17 -14.74 2.58 -2.43
CA GLY A 17 -14.83 3.08 -3.80
C GLY A 17 -13.47 3.20 -4.49
N SER A 18 -13.45 3.97 -5.56
CA SER A 18 -12.24 4.23 -6.36
C SER A 18 -11.69 5.65 -6.21
N ASP A 19 -12.37 6.51 -5.48
CA ASP A 19 -11.93 7.87 -5.18
C ASP A 19 -11.59 8.04 -3.69
N CYS A 20 -10.61 8.89 -3.39
CA CYS A 20 -10.26 9.17 -2.00
C CYS A 20 -11.42 9.80 -1.23
N ALA A 21 -12.31 10.51 -1.90
CA ALA A 21 -13.54 11.07 -1.30
C ALA A 21 -14.47 9.99 -0.76
N ASP A 22 -14.51 8.81 -1.39
CA ASP A 22 -15.36 7.69 -0.96
C ASP A 22 -14.99 7.21 0.45
N LEU A 23 -13.72 7.37 0.85
CA LEU A 23 -13.22 7.05 2.20
C LEU A 23 -13.76 7.97 3.31
N LEU A 24 -14.42 9.06 2.94
CA LEU A 24 -15.09 9.98 3.87
C LEU A 24 -16.60 9.73 3.98
N GLY A 25 -17.10 8.77 3.21
CA GLY A 25 -18.51 8.42 3.16
C GLY A 25 -18.99 7.53 4.32
N THR A 26 -20.06 6.81 4.06
CA THR A 26 -20.59 5.82 5.00
C THR A 26 -19.83 4.49 4.84
N PRO A 27 -19.39 3.85 5.94
CA PRO A 27 -18.72 2.56 5.86
C PRO A 27 -19.59 1.51 5.14
N PRO A 28 -19.03 0.77 4.17
CA PRO A 28 -19.72 -0.36 3.58
C PRO A 28 -19.89 -1.48 4.61
N SER A 29 -20.84 -2.38 4.40
CA SER A 29 -21.00 -3.55 5.26
C SER A 29 -20.11 -4.70 4.81
N PRO A 30 -19.31 -5.30 5.72
CA PRO A 30 -18.50 -6.44 5.38
C PRO A 30 -19.38 -7.64 5.01
N GLN A 31 -18.96 -8.42 4.01
CA GLN A 31 -19.69 -9.55 3.45
C GLN A 31 -19.12 -10.88 3.95
N PRO A 32 -19.94 -11.94 4.06
CA PRO A 32 -19.43 -13.27 4.35
C PRO A 32 -18.55 -13.77 3.22
N LEU A 33 -17.48 -14.50 3.56
CA LEU A 33 -16.59 -15.10 2.57
C LEU A 33 -17.26 -16.30 1.87
N ALA A 34 -16.99 -16.45 0.59
CA ALA A 34 -17.57 -17.53 -0.19
C ALA A 34 -17.14 -18.93 0.27
N PHE A 35 -15.94 -19.07 0.84
CA PHE A 35 -15.39 -20.32 1.35
C PHE A 35 -15.60 -20.53 2.85
N ASP A 36 -15.98 -19.48 3.60
CA ASP A 36 -16.26 -19.54 5.04
C ASP A 36 -17.27 -18.46 5.44
N ALA A 37 -18.54 -18.82 5.49
CA ALA A 37 -19.63 -17.88 5.79
C ALA A 37 -19.60 -17.32 7.23
N THR A 38 -18.79 -17.89 8.12
CA THR A 38 -18.63 -17.39 9.51
C THR A 38 -17.69 -16.19 9.57
N ARG A 39 -16.83 -16.02 8.56
CA ARG A 39 -15.90 -14.91 8.44
C ARG A 39 -16.48 -13.81 7.57
N ARG A 40 -16.13 -12.58 7.93
CA ARG A 40 -16.52 -11.41 7.16
C ARG A 40 -15.30 -10.69 6.61
N ALA A 41 -15.47 -10.08 5.43
CA ALA A 41 -14.41 -9.33 4.75
C ALA A 41 -15.03 -8.25 3.86
N TYR A 42 -14.19 -7.44 3.26
CA TYR A 42 -14.55 -6.47 2.23
C TYR A 42 -14.01 -6.92 0.86
N PRO A 43 -14.71 -7.85 0.20
CA PRO A 43 -14.32 -8.30 -1.15
C PRO A 43 -14.51 -7.17 -2.16
N LEU A 44 -13.67 -7.17 -3.18
CA LEU A 44 -13.71 -6.21 -4.25
C LEU A 44 -13.82 -6.93 -5.61
N PRO A 45 -14.78 -6.59 -6.45
CA PRO A 45 -14.82 -7.08 -7.82
C PRO A 45 -13.53 -6.73 -8.57
N THR A 46 -13.05 -7.66 -9.40
CA THR A 46 -11.90 -7.39 -10.25
C THR A 46 -12.19 -6.21 -11.18
N PRO A 47 -11.41 -5.14 -11.16
CA PRO A 47 -11.67 -3.96 -11.95
C PRO A 47 -11.45 -4.23 -13.45
N ARG A 48 -12.21 -3.54 -14.30
CA ARG A 48 -11.88 -3.45 -15.72
C ARG A 48 -10.78 -2.42 -15.92
N LEU A 49 -9.72 -2.82 -16.62
CA LEU A 49 -8.62 -1.91 -16.92
C LEU A 49 -8.88 -1.13 -18.21
N ALA A 50 -8.30 0.06 -18.29
CA ALA A 50 -8.24 0.84 -19.52
C ALA A 50 -7.41 0.08 -20.57
N SER A 51 -8.02 -0.19 -21.72
CA SER A 51 -7.42 -1.05 -22.76
C SER A 51 -6.32 -0.37 -23.57
N ASP A 52 -6.20 0.93 -23.47
CA ASP A 52 -5.16 1.77 -24.07
C ASP A 52 -3.81 1.64 -23.34
N LEU A 53 -3.84 1.36 -22.04
CA LEU A 53 -2.62 1.12 -21.23
C LEU A 53 -2.34 -0.37 -21.03
N PHE A 54 -3.38 -1.16 -20.81
CA PHE A 54 -3.26 -2.57 -20.48
C PHE A 54 -4.16 -3.42 -21.37
N ASP A 55 -3.56 -4.10 -22.33
CA ASP A 55 -4.29 -4.93 -23.28
C ASP A 55 -4.94 -6.16 -22.62
N ARG A 56 -5.76 -6.89 -23.38
CA ARG A 56 -6.44 -8.09 -22.88
C ARG A 56 -5.48 -9.23 -22.52
N LYS A 57 -4.28 -9.26 -23.12
CA LYS A 57 -3.28 -10.29 -22.81
C LYS A 57 -2.70 -10.05 -21.41
N ILE A 58 -2.33 -8.80 -21.10
CA ILE A 58 -1.89 -8.38 -19.77
C ILE A 58 -2.96 -8.69 -18.74
N GLN A 59 -4.21 -8.30 -19.01
CA GLN A 59 -5.33 -8.53 -18.08
C GLN A 59 -5.55 -10.03 -17.74
N ARG A 60 -5.22 -10.94 -18.67
CA ARG A 60 -5.34 -12.39 -18.47
C ARG A 60 -4.11 -13.03 -17.79
N SER A 61 -2.98 -12.34 -17.79
CA SER A 61 -1.72 -12.82 -17.21
C SER A 61 -1.42 -12.29 -15.83
N VAL A 62 -2.35 -11.53 -15.23
CA VAL A 62 -2.20 -10.88 -13.93
C VAL A 62 -3.30 -11.35 -12.99
N GLU A 63 -2.95 -11.60 -11.75
CA GLU A 63 -3.90 -11.95 -10.71
C GLU A 63 -4.79 -10.79 -10.25
N PRO A 64 -5.91 -11.06 -9.55
CA PRO A 64 -6.84 -10.02 -9.08
C PRO A 64 -6.15 -8.89 -8.30
N GLN A 65 -5.21 -9.21 -7.40
CA GLN A 65 -4.44 -8.20 -6.68
C GLN A 65 -3.63 -7.29 -7.62
N GLY A 66 -3.00 -7.87 -8.63
CA GLY A 66 -2.26 -7.09 -9.64
C GLY A 66 -3.20 -6.26 -10.52
N LEU A 67 -4.38 -6.77 -10.88
CA LEU A 67 -5.38 -6.01 -11.65
C LEU A 67 -5.88 -4.79 -10.86
N ARG A 68 -6.07 -4.90 -9.55
CA ARG A 68 -6.41 -3.77 -8.68
C ARG A 68 -5.29 -2.71 -8.68
N LEU A 69 -4.03 -3.16 -8.57
CA LEU A 69 -2.87 -2.28 -8.65
C LEU A 69 -2.80 -1.56 -10.01
N LEU A 70 -2.92 -2.28 -11.13
CA LEU A 70 -2.90 -1.70 -12.47
C LEU A 70 -4.02 -0.68 -12.69
N HIS A 71 -5.19 -0.87 -12.05
CA HIS A 71 -6.27 0.12 -12.06
C HIS A 71 -5.85 1.45 -11.43
N CYS A 72 -5.24 1.41 -10.24
CA CYS A 72 -4.73 2.62 -9.58
C CYS A 72 -3.62 3.30 -10.40
N VAL A 73 -2.72 2.51 -10.98
CA VAL A 73 -1.65 2.99 -11.86
C VAL A 73 -2.21 3.73 -13.08
N ALA A 74 -3.23 3.18 -13.75
CA ALA A 74 -3.86 3.82 -14.90
C ALA A 74 -4.41 5.21 -14.56
N ARG A 75 -4.93 5.39 -13.34
CA ARG A 75 -5.45 6.68 -12.89
C ARG A 75 -4.37 7.74 -12.67
N LEU A 76 -3.13 7.32 -12.42
CA LEU A 76 -1.99 8.25 -12.28
C LEU A 76 -1.29 8.55 -13.60
N ALA A 77 -1.61 7.87 -14.70
CA ALA A 77 -0.98 8.07 -15.99
C ALA A 77 -0.97 9.54 -16.45
N PRO A 78 -2.07 10.32 -16.33
CA PRO A 78 -2.06 11.74 -16.71
C PRO A 78 -1.10 12.58 -15.84
N ALA A 79 -1.05 12.34 -14.53
CA ALA A 79 -0.16 13.05 -13.63
C ALA A 79 1.32 12.70 -13.90
N MET A 80 1.61 11.44 -14.21
CA MET A 80 2.94 11.00 -14.63
C MET A 80 3.38 11.69 -15.92
N ALA A 81 2.53 11.71 -16.94
CA ALA A 81 2.83 12.36 -18.22
C ALA A 81 3.08 13.87 -18.07
N ALA A 82 2.38 14.52 -17.14
CA ALA A 82 2.53 15.95 -16.86
C ALA A 82 3.91 16.32 -16.28
N LEU A 83 4.64 15.37 -15.68
CA LEU A 83 6.00 15.62 -15.17
C LEU A 83 7.03 15.85 -16.28
N GLN A 84 6.79 15.33 -17.49
CA GLN A 84 7.69 15.44 -18.64
C GLN A 84 9.16 15.04 -18.35
N LEU A 85 9.35 14.05 -17.49
CA LEU A 85 10.65 13.56 -17.10
C LEU A 85 11.14 12.45 -18.06
N PRO A 86 12.48 12.33 -18.24
CA PRO A 86 13.03 11.17 -18.93
C PRO A 86 12.68 9.87 -18.20
N SER A 87 12.30 8.83 -18.93
CA SER A 87 11.86 7.54 -18.35
C SER A 87 12.86 6.93 -17.37
N VAL A 88 14.16 7.06 -17.64
CA VAL A 88 15.25 6.57 -16.78
C VAL A 88 15.38 7.34 -15.46
N ARG A 89 14.69 8.48 -15.32
CA ARG A 89 14.63 9.29 -14.12
C ARG A 89 13.37 9.07 -13.27
N ILE A 90 12.55 8.10 -13.65
CA ILE A 90 11.33 7.72 -12.94
C ILE A 90 11.51 6.34 -12.32
N ALA A 91 11.57 6.29 -10.99
CA ALA A 91 11.67 5.04 -10.24
C ALA A 91 10.29 4.37 -10.08
N LEU A 92 10.30 3.05 -9.87
CA LEU A 92 9.11 2.26 -9.54
C LEU A 92 9.38 1.41 -8.31
N THR A 93 8.61 1.60 -7.26
CA THR A 93 8.64 0.73 -6.08
C THR A 93 7.27 0.12 -5.83
N ALA A 94 7.23 -1.15 -5.50
CA ALA A 94 5.98 -1.89 -5.37
C ALA A 94 5.92 -2.69 -4.07
N ALA A 95 4.80 -2.59 -3.37
CA ALA A 95 4.44 -3.42 -2.23
C ALA A 95 3.32 -4.38 -2.65
N ILE A 96 3.70 -5.56 -3.12
CA ILE A 96 2.78 -6.57 -3.58
C ILE A 96 2.90 -7.77 -2.64
N PRO A 97 1.81 -8.18 -1.97
CA PRO A 97 1.83 -9.34 -1.08
C PRO A 97 2.09 -10.61 -1.87
N GLU A 98 2.39 -11.67 -1.15
CA GLU A 98 2.54 -12.99 -1.73
C GLU A 98 1.28 -13.39 -2.52
N VAL A 99 1.50 -14.14 -3.58
CA VAL A 99 0.45 -14.54 -4.51
C VAL A 99 -0.37 -15.67 -3.89
N ASP A 100 -1.67 -15.46 -3.76
CA ASP A 100 -2.61 -16.36 -3.11
C ASP A 100 -3.90 -16.54 -3.90
N ALA A 101 -3.94 -16.13 -5.16
CA ALA A 101 -5.16 -16.29 -5.93
C ALA A 101 -5.55 -17.76 -6.09
N PRO A 102 -6.84 -18.07 -6.24
CA PRO A 102 -7.29 -19.39 -6.58
C PRO A 102 -6.50 -19.88 -7.79
N SER A 103 -5.78 -20.97 -7.61
CA SER A 103 -4.94 -21.56 -8.64
C SER A 103 -5.61 -22.79 -9.22
N PRO A 104 -5.47 -23.09 -10.51
CA PRO A 104 -5.85 -24.37 -11.08
C PRO A 104 -5.26 -25.56 -10.33
N CYS A 105 -4.17 -25.35 -9.60
CA CYS A 105 -3.59 -26.36 -8.72
C CYS A 105 -4.54 -26.77 -7.59
N TRP A 106 -5.42 -25.89 -7.11
CA TRP A 106 -6.42 -26.24 -6.10
C TRP A 106 -7.44 -27.24 -6.63
N ASP A 107 -7.90 -27.05 -7.85
CA ASP A 107 -8.82 -28.01 -8.50
C ASP A 107 -8.14 -29.39 -8.66
N ALA A 108 -6.85 -29.39 -8.99
CA ALA A 108 -6.07 -30.62 -9.04
C ALA A 108 -5.96 -31.29 -7.65
N VAL A 109 -5.69 -30.50 -6.59
CA VAL A 109 -5.62 -31.02 -5.23
C VAL A 109 -6.98 -31.56 -4.77
N GLN A 110 -8.07 -30.87 -5.04
CA GLN A 110 -9.42 -31.35 -4.72
C GLN A 110 -9.80 -32.64 -5.48
N ALA A 111 -9.39 -32.75 -6.75
CA ALA A 111 -9.68 -33.92 -7.58
C ALA A 111 -8.92 -35.18 -7.16
N ILE A 112 -7.88 -35.09 -6.33
CA ILE A 112 -7.09 -36.25 -5.88
C ILE A 112 -7.85 -37.05 -4.83
N GLY A 113 -8.67 -36.41 -3.99
CA GLY A 113 -9.30 -37.03 -2.84
C GLY A 113 -8.27 -37.76 -1.97
N GLU A 114 -8.49 -39.09 -1.77
CA GLU A 114 -7.58 -39.94 -0.98
C GLU A 114 -6.45 -40.60 -1.81
N GLN A 115 -6.17 -40.11 -3.01
CA GLN A 115 -5.18 -40.73 -3.92
C GLN A 115 -3.97 -39.83 -4.16
N PRO A 116 -3.09 -39.59 -3.15
CA PRO A 116 -1.96 -38.66 -3.27
C PRO A 116 -0.97 -39.03 -4.36
N GLN A 117 -0.90 -40.30 -4.76
CA GLN A 117 -0.04 -40.77 -5.86
C GLN A 117 -0.42 -40.17 -7.23
N LYS A 118 -1.63 -39.64 -7.38
CA LYS A 118 -2.09 -38.99 -8.61
C LYS A 118 -1.82 -37.49 -8.65
N LEU A 119 -1.29 -36.90 -7.57
CA LEU A 119 -1.10 -35.45 -7.44
C LEU A 119 -0.33 -34.87 -8.61
N LEU A 120 0.85 -35.40 -8.91
CA LEU A 120 1.71 -34.87 -9.97
C LEU A 120 1.02 -34.90 -11.34
N ALA A 121 0.35 -36.01 -11.67
CA ALA A 121 -0.37 -36.17 -12.93
C ALA A 121 -1.54 -35.15 -13.03
N GLN A 122 -2.28 -34.95 -11.95
CA GLN A 122 -3.38 -33.97 -11.91
C GLN A 122 -2.87 -32.53 -11.98
N LEU A 123 -1.80 -32.19 -11.28
CA LEU A 123 -1.17 -30.86 -11.37
C LEU A 123 -0.71 -30.57 -12.78
N LEU A 124 -0.01 -31.52 -13.44
CA LEU A 124 0.46 -31.34 -14.82
C LEU A 124 -0.70 -31.20 -15.81
N ALA A 125 -1.79 -31.93 -15.61
CA ALA A 125 -2.95 -31.89 -16.50
C ALA A 125 -3.79 -30.60 -16.34
N ASN A 126 -3.85 -30.03 -15.14
CA ASN A 126 -4.74 -28.90 -14.83
C ASN A 126 -4.02 -27.56 -14.72
N THR A 127 -2.67 -27.53 -14.66
CA THR A 127 -1.93 -26.28 -14.57
C THR A 127 -1.61 -25.74 -15.98
N PRO A 128 -2.13 -24.55 -16.34
CA PRO A 128 -1.79 -23.93 -17.63
C PRO A 128 -0.28 -23.69 -17.74
N PRO A 129 0.34 -23.87 -18.93
CA PRO A 129 1.79 -23.71 -19.12
C PRO A 129 2.34 -22.34 -18.68
N LEU A 130 1.54 -21.28 -18.80
CA LEU A 130 1.93 -19.92 -18.43
C LEU A 130 1.49 -19.51 -17.02
N HIS A 131 0.93 -20.45 -16.25
CA HIS A 131 0.44 -20.14 -14.89
C HIS A 131 1.53 -19.59 -13.98
N ALA A 132 2.77 -20.07 -14.12
CA ALA A 132 3.89 -19.54 -13.35
C ALA A 132 4.11 -18.04 -13.53
N LEU A 133 3.79 -17.47 -14.69
CA LEU A 133 3.92 -16.03 -14.94
C LEU A 133 2.89 -15.22 -14.14
N THR A 134 1.71 -15.78 -13.90
CA THR A 134 0.68 -15.09 -13.11
C THR A 134 1.07 -14.99 -11.63
N LEU A 135 1.96 -15.88 -11.16
CA LEU A 135 2.43 -15.94 -9.78
C LEU A 135 3.61 -14.98 -9.51
N LEU A 136 4.13 -14.30 -10.53
CA LEU A 136 5.29 -13.44 -10.39
C LEU A 136 4.86 -11.97 -10.20
N ASN A 137 5.05 -11.44 -9.00
CA ASN A 137 4.86 -10.01 -8.71
C ASN A 137 5.72 -9.12 -9.63
N SER A 138 6.89 -9.59 -10.04
CA SER A 138 7.76 -8.92 -11.00
C SER A 138 7.10 -8.71 -12.37
N SER A 139 6.21 -9.59 -12.80
CA SER A 139 5.45 -9.42 -14.04
C SER A 139 4.54 -8.19 -13.98
N VAL A 140 3.86 -7.98 -12.85
CA VAL A 140 3.01 -6.79 -12.64
C VAL A 140 3.84 -5.52 -12.70
N MET A 141 5.02 -5.51 -12.03
CA MET A 141 5.95 -4.37 -12.06
C MET A 141 6.44 -4.08 -13.48
N ALA A 142 6.76 -5.13 -14.26
CA ALA A 142 7.17 -4.96 -15.66
C ALA A 142 6.06 -4.32 -16.51
N TYR A 143 4.82 -4.72 -16.33
CA TYR A 143 3.68 -4.10 -17.04
C TYR A 143 3.48 -2.64 -16.65
N VAL A 144 3.65 -2.28 -15.37
CA VAL A 144 3.61 -0.89 -14.91
C VAL A 144 4.74 -0.09 -15.54
N ALA A 145 5.97 -0.62 -15.48
CA ALA A 145 7.15 0.06 -16.00
C ALA A 145 7.02 0.35 -17.50
N GLU A 146 6.52 -0.62 -18.27
CA GLU A 146 6.32 -0.46 -19.71
C GLU A 146 5.20 0.55 -20.01
N ALA A 147 4.05 0.42 -19.35
CA ALA A 147 2.89 1.27 -19.62
C ALA A 147 3.13 2.75 -19.23
N LEU A 148 3.84 3.01 -18.14
CA LEU A 148 4.10 4.36 -17.64
C LEU A 148 5.53 4.84 -17.86
N GLN A 149 6.32 4.09 -18.61
CA GLN A 149 7.72 4.43 -18.95
C GLN A 149 8.57 4.70 -17.69
N CYS A 150 8.44 3.84 -16.67
CA CYS A 150 9.25 3.90 -15.45
C CYS A 150 10.49 3.03 -15.63
N HIS A 151 11.56 3.58 -16.20
CA HIS A 151 12.79 2.83 -16.51
C HIS A 151 13.96 3.17 -15.58
N GLY A 152 13.70 3.92 -14.52
CA GLY A 152 14.63 4.19 -13.42
C GLY A 152 14.79 3.01 -12.47
N PRO A 153 15.34 3.25 -11.26
CA PRO A 153 15.47 2.21 -10.25
C PRO A 153 14.14 1.53 -9.91
N MET A 154 14.18 0.21 -9.72
CA MET A 154 12.99 -0.57 -9.37
C MET A 154 13.23 -1.39 -8.11
N GLY A 155 12.20 -1.53 -7.27
CA GLY A 155 12.24 -2.32 -6.05
C GLY A 155 10.89 -2.95 -5.69
N GLY A 156 10.91 -4.20 -5.22
CA GLY A 156 9.72 -4.91 -4.74
C GLY A 156 9.85 -5.25 -3.25
N PHE A 157 8.76 -5.07 -2.50
CA PHE A 157 8.71 -5.25 -1.05
C PHE A 157 7.55 -6.17 -0.66
N CYS A 158 7.80 -7.05 0.30
CA CYS A 158 6.82 -8.01 0.82
C CYS A 158 6.84 -8.13 2.35
N SER A 159 7.20 -7.07 3.07
CA SER A 159 7.24 -7.00 4.54
C SER A 159 5.85 -6.87 5.17
N GLN A 160 4.86 -7.57 4.65
CA GLN A 160 3.46 -7.57 5.11
C GLN A 160 2.89 -6.14 5.18
N ASP A 161 2.29 -5.74 6.30
CA ASP A 161 1.65 -4.43 6.47
C ASP A 161 2.63 -3.26 6.30
N ASN A 162 3.93 -3.48 6.55
CA ASN A 162 4.96 -2.47 6.37
C ASN A 162 5.48 -2.34 4.94
N ALA A 163 5.12 -3.25 4.03
CA ALA A 163 5.66 -3.25 2.67
C ALA A 163 5.39 -1.94 1.93
N GLY A 164 4.21 -1.33 2.14
CA GLY A 164 3.87 -0.03 1.56
C GLY A 164 4.81 1.08 2.02
N LEU A 165 5.13 1.12 3.33
CA LEU A 165 6.08 2.08 3.87
C LEU A 165 7.49 1.81 3.36
N ASP A 166 7.92 0.55 3.31
CA ASP A 166 9.23 0.19 2.80
C ASP A 166 9.42 0.61 1.34
N ALA A 167 8.39 0.40 0.51
CA ALA A 167 8.37 0.84 -0.88
C ALA A 167 8.45 2.38 -0.98
N LEU A 168 7.73 3.10 -0.13
CA LEU A 168 7.72 4.57 -0.11
C LEU A 168 9.08 5.13 0.34
N ILE A 169 9.68 4.56 1.39
CA ILE A 169 11.01 4.97 1.88
C ILE A 169 12.06 4.76 0.79
N GLU A 170 12.04 3.60 0.12
CA GLU A 170 12.97 3.34 -0.98
C GLU A 170 12.80 4.36 -2.11
N ALA A 171 11.57 4.64 -2.53
CA ALA A 171 11.27 5.66 -3.52
C ALA A 171 11.82 7.04 -3.12
N CYS A 172 11.63 7.42 -1.86
CA CYS A 172 12.16 8.66 -1.30
C CYS A 172 13.70 8.69 -1.36
N GLN A 173 14.36 7.60 -0.97
CA GLN A 173 15.81 7.48 -1.02
C GLN A 173 16.36 7.59 -2.45
N GLN A 174 15.70 6.95 -3.44
CA GLN A 174 16.09 7.07 -4.85
C GLN A 174 16.08 8.53 -5.34
N ILE A 175 15.11 9.34 -4.88
CA ILE A 175 15.03 10.76 -5.22
C ILE A 175 16.08 11.56 -4.46
N VAL A 176 16.25 11.35 -3.16
CA VAL A 176 17.24 12.06 -2.33
C VAL A 176 18.67 11.79 -2.80
N GLU A 177 18.96 10.57 -3.22
CA GLU A 177 20.26 10.17 -3.79
C GLU A 177 20.43 10.57 -5.26
N GLN A 178 19.47 11.28 -5.83
CA GLN A 178 19.48 11.76 -7.23
C GLN A 178 19.56 10.65 -8.28
N ARG A 179 19.15 9.44 -7.94
CA ARG A 179 19.01 8.33 -8.91
C ARG A 179 17.72 8.44 -9.72
N ALA A 180 16.71 9.12 -9.16
CA ALA A 180 15.46 9.44 -9.83
C ALA A 180 15.05 10.87 -9.51
N ASP A 181 14.19 11.48 -10.34
CA ASP A 181 13.57 12.79 -10.10
C ASP A 181 12.11 12.64 -9.66
N ALA A 182 11.50 11.50 -10.01
CA ALA A 182 10.19 11.10 -9.54
C ALA A 182 10.16 9.59 -9.28
N ALA A 183 9.16 9.15 -8.52
CA ALA A 183 8.94 7.75 -8.24
C ALA A 183 7.44 7.43 -8.20
N LEU A 184 7.06 6.32 -8.81
CA LEU A 184 5.74 5.71 -8.65
C LEU A 184 5.84 4.64 -7.56
N VAL A 185 5.07 4.83 -6.50
CA VAL A 185 4.94 3.86 -5.39
C VAL A 185 3.58 3.19 -5.51
N VAL A 186 3.57 1.88 -5.65
CA VAL A 186 2.33 1.13 -5.85
C VAL A 186 2.18 0.01 -4.84
N SER A 187 0.96 -0.29 -4.46
CA SER A 187 0.67 -1.39 -3.53
C SER A 187 -0.65 -2.06 -3.85
N SER A 188 -0.77 -3.31 -3.43
CA SER A 188 -2.04 -4.03 -3.40
C SER A 188 -2.21 -4.78 -2.08
N SER A 189 -3.46 -5.00 -1.69
CA SER A 189 -3.82 -5.90 -0.60
C SER A 189 -3.69 -7.35 -1.04
N PRO A 190 -3.59 -8.32 -0.10
CA PRO A 190 -3.72 -9.72 -0.43
C PRO A 190 -5.11 -10.04 -1.01
N ASN A 191 -5.20 -11.13 -1.77
CA ASN A 191 -6.48 -11.69 -2.19
C ASN A 191 -7.18 -12.37 -1.01
N LEU A 192 -8.51 -12.28 -0.95
CA LEU A 192 -9.32 -12.97 0.05
C LEU A 192 -9.48 -14.45 -0.33
N THR A 193 -8.50 -15.26 0.01
CA THR A 193 -8.43 -16.68 -0.30
C THR A 193 -8.28 -17.51 0.98
N PRO A 194 -8.57 -18.81 0.99
CA PRO A 194 -8.28 -19.67 2.13
C PRO A 194 -6.83 -19.60 2.60
N ALA A 195 -5.88 -19.44 1.67
CA ALA A 195 -4.45 -19.38 1.99
C ALA A 195 -4.12 -18.19 2.90
N LEU A 196 -4.72 -17.02 2.69
CA LEU A 196 -4.56 -15.86 3.57
C LEU A 196 -4.88 -16.20 5.03
N TYR A 197 -5.97 -16.92 5.27
CA TYR A 197 -6.43 -17.25 6.62
C TYR A 197 -5.70 -18.45 7.22
N LEU A 198 -5.12 -19.33 6.40
CA LEU A 198 -4.35 -20.47 6.86
C LEU A 198 -2.90 -20.14 7.23
N ARG A 199 -2.34 -19.06 6.69
CA ARG A 199 -0.98 -18.62 7.01
C ARG A 199 -0.84 -18.09 8.43
N GLU A 200 -1.91 -17.60 9.01
CA GLU A 200 -1.89 -16.99 10.32
C GLU A 200 -2.34 -18.00 11.38
N PRO A 201 -1.44 -18.49 12.23
CA PRO A 201 -1.74 -19.59 13.18
C PRO A 201 -2.57 -19.14 14.37
N THR A 202 -2.85 -17.85 14.58
CA THR A 202 -3.57 -17.33 15.75
C THR A 202 -4.58 -16.25 15.37
N PRO A 203 -5.56 -15.97 16.21
CA PRO A 203 -6.93 -15.72 15.81
C PRO A 203 -7.07 -14.49 14.95
N LEU A 204 -6.95 -14.66 13.65
CA LEU A 204 -7.54 -13.77 12.66
C LEU A 204 -9.06 -13.82 12.69
N ALA A 205 -9.64 -14.53 13.66
CA ALA A 205 -11.09 -14.68 13.78
C ALA A 205 -11.81 -13.33 13.86
N GLU A 206 -11.13 -12.29 14.34
CA GLU A 206 -11.70 -10.96 14.51
C GLU A 206 -11.22 -9.96 13.44
N THR A 207 -10.15 -10.26 12.67
CA THR A 207 -9.67 -9.35 11.65
C THR A 207 -10.55 -9.38 10.42
N ILE A 208 -11.15 -8.25 10.08
CA ILE A 208 -11.89 -8.08 8.84
C ILE A 208 -10.94 -7.60 7.77
N PHE A 209 -10.54 -8.51 6.88
CA PHE A 209 -9.68 -8.16 5.75
C PHE A 209 -10.45 -7.44 4.65
N GLY A 210 -9.73 -6.62 3.86
CA GLY A 210 -10.27 -5.99 2.68
C GLY A 210 -9.37 -6.17 1.47
N GLU A 211 -9.97 -6.11 0.31
CA GLU A 211 -9.26 -6.06 -0.96
C GLU A 211 -9.13 -4.62 -1.43
N GLY A 212 -7.97 -4.28 -1.99
CA GLY A 212 -7.72 -2.93 -2.49
C GLY A 212 -6.34 -2.77 -3.11
N ALA A 213 -6.10 -1.56 -3.56
CA ALA A 213 -4.80 -1.11 -4.06
C ALA A 213 -4.67 0.40 -3.84
N ALA A 214 -3.43 0.87 -3.79
CA ALA A 214 -3.13 2.29 -3.76
C ALA A 214 -1.87 2.58 -4.59
N ALA A 215 -1.81 3.76 -5.17
CA ALA A 215 -0.64 4.26 -5.88
C ALA A 215 -0.40 5.72 -5.50
N LEU A 216 0.87 6.09 -5.33
CA LEU A 216 1.32 7.44 -5.03
C LEU A 216 2.37 7.86 -6.04
N LEU A 217 2.31 9.12 -6.47
CA LEU A 217 3.33 9.74 -7.29
C LEU A 217 4.16 10.69 -6.42
N LEU A 218 5.46 10.40 -6.31
CA LEU A 218 6.44 11.22 -5.62
C LEU A 218 7.30 11.99 -6.63
N ALA A 219 7.71 13.20 -6.26
CA ALA A 219 8.72 13.94 -7.04
C ALA A 219 9.53 14.89 -6.16
N SER A 220 10.68 15.31 -6.67
CA SER A 220 11.52 16.34 -6.06
C SER A 220 10.89 17.75 -6.17
N ALA A 221 11.38 18.69 -5.36
CA ALA A 221 10.83 20.03 -5.21
C ALA A 221 10.51 20.84 -6.49
N PRO A 222 11.19 20.68 -7.64
CA PRO A 222 10.85 21.47 -8.84
C PRO A 222 9.47 21.13 -9.44
N ALA A 223 8.90 19.99 -9.13
CA ALA A 223 7.54 19.63 -9.55
C ALA A 223 6.45 20.37 -8.73
N ARG A 224 6.78 21.42 -8.04
CA ARG A 224 5.94 22.29 -7.20
C ARG A 224 4.72 22.93 -7.88
N THR A 225 4.47 22.68 -9.13
CA THR A 225 3.32 23.26 -9.83
C THR A 225 1.96 22.74 -9.38
N LEU A 226 1.93 21.68 -8.55
CA LEU A 226 0.68 21.15 -8.01
C LEU A 226 0.46 21.71 -6.60
N PRO A 227 -0.56 22.54 -6.39
CA PRO A 227 -0.95 22.99 -5.06
C PRO A 227 -1.32 21.78 -4.18
N ASN A 228 -1.04 21.89 -2.88
CA ASN A 228 -1.49 20.94 -1.86
C ASN A 228 -0.77 19.57 -1.82
N SER A 229 0.48 19.47 -2.30
CA SER A 229 1.31 18.30 -2.09
C SER A 229 1.70 18.13 -0.61
N LEU A 230 1.98 16.88 -0.20
CA LEU A 230 2.51 16.57 1.13
C LEU A 230 4.02 16.41 1.06
N ARG A 231 4.75 17.11 1.93
CA ARG A 231 6.21 16.94 2.03
C ARG A 231 6.55 15.79 2.96
N ILE A 232 7.42 14.89 2.51
CA ILE A 232 8.02 13.87 3.37
C ILE A 232 9.16 14.53 4.14
N VAL A 233 9.05 14.55 5.48
CA VAL A 233 10.01 15.26 6.35
C VAL A 233 10.76 14.33 7.29
N GLY A 234 10.27 13.11 7.50
CA GLY A 234 10.97 12.12 8.31
C GLY A 234 10.39 10.72 8.13
N PHE A 235 11.25 9.73 8.27
CA PHE A 235 10.84 8.33 8.25
C PHE A 235 11.83 7.48 9.03
N ALA A 236 11.37 6.36 9.55
CA ALA A 236 12.22 5.37 10.20
C ALA A 236 11.61 3.97 10.09
N ARG A 237 12.48 2.96 10.19
CA ARG A 237 12.12 1.54 10.20
C ARG A 237 12.79 0.84 11.37
N GLY A 238 12.13 -0.19 11.89
CA GLY A 238 12.68 -1.03 12.94
C GLY A 238 12.14 -2.45 12.87
N TYR A 239 12.78 -3.34 13.58
CA TYR A 239 12.36 -4.73 13.67
C TYR A 239 12.58 -5.28 15.07
N SER A 240 11.64 -6.07 15.57
CA SER A 240 11.76 -6.86 16.78
C SER A 240 11.12 -8.23 16.57
N ALA A 241 11.91 -9.28 16.66
CA ALA A 241 11.39 -10.66 16.72
C ALA A 241 10.78 -10.98 18.09
N ASP A 242 11.12 -10.19 19.12
CA ASP A 242 10.62 -10.35 20.49
C ASP A 242 9.46 -9.39 20.74
N PRO A 243 8.22 -9.89 20.91
CA PRO A 243 7.06 -9.06 21.19
C PRO A 243 7.22 -8.18 22.43
N GLN A 244 7.99 -8.63 23.44
CA GLN A 244 8.23 -7.85 24.67
C GLN A 244 9.05 -6.59 24.42
N ARG A 245 9.87 -6.58 23.37
CA ARG A 245 10.67 -5.43 22.94
C ARG A 245 9.97 -4.59 21.88
N GLY A 246 8.83 -5.05 21.36
CA GLY A 246 8.13 -4.40 20.26
C GLY A 246 7.82 -2.94 20.55
N ALA A 247 7.23 -2.62 21.69
CA ALA A 247 6.90 -1.25 22.08
C ALA A 247 8.13 -0.33 22.13
N ALA A 248 9.26 -0.81 22.69
CA ALA A 248 10.51 -0.02 22.75
C ALA A 248 11.09 0.24 21.36
N VAL A 249 10.96 -0.72 20.43
CA VAL A 249 11.36 -0.52 19.02
C VAL A 249 10.44 0.48 18.36
N GLY A 250 9.12 0.38 18.56
CA GLY A 250 8.13 1.33 18.04
C GLY A 250 8.39 2.76 18.50
N ALA A 251 8.61 2.96 19.81
CA ALA A 251 8.95 4.27 20.38
C ALA A 251 10.21 4.87 19.73
N ARG A 252 11.28 4.08 19.60
CA ARG A 252 12.52 4.52 18.94
C ARG A 252 12.31 4.89 17.48
N VAL A 253 11.48 4.12 16.74
CA VAL A 253 11.18 4.38 15.34
C VAL A 253 10.41 5.70 15.18
N ILE A 254 9.45 5.97 16.09
CA ILE A 254 8.74 7.25 16.13
C ILE A 254 9.71 8.41 16.41
N GLU A 255 10.54 8.30 17.45
CA GLU A 255 11.53 9.33 17.79
C GLU A 255 12.47 9.62 16.62
N GLN A 256 12.95 8.59 15.93
CA GLN A 256 13.81 8.74 14.75
C GLN A 256 13.10 9.49 13.61
N ALA A 257 11.83 9.18 13.33
CA ALA A 257 11.06 9.87 12.29
C ALA A 257 10.84 11.35 12.62
N LEU A 258 10.71 11.71 13.89
CA LEU A 258 10.49 13.08 14.37
C LEU A 258 11.79 13.89 14.48
N SER A 259 12.94 13.23 14.62
CA SER A 259 14.22 13.85 14.98
C SER A 259 14.72 14.87 13.96
N GLY A 260 14.45 14.65 12.65
CA GLY A 260 14.86 15.55 11.56
C GLY A 260 14.28 16.96 11.69
N GLU A 261 13.04 17.06 12.14
CA GLU A 261 12.31 18.32 12.38
C GLU A 261 12.41 18.78 13.85
N LYS A 262 13.15 18.05 14.71
CA LYS A 262 13.30 18.32 16.15
C LYS A 262 11.96 18.35 16.91
N LEU A 263 11.00 17.57 16.46
CA LEU A 263 9.68 17.46 17.06
C LEU A 263 9.63 16.40 18.14
N ARG A 264 8.69 16.59 19.06
CA ARG A 264 8.21 15.57 20.00
C ARG A 264 6.86 15.04 19.54
N LEU A 265 6.45 13.89 20.01
CA LEU A 265 5.14 13.32 19.66
C LEU A 265 3.97 14.29 19.98
N GLY A 266 4.10 15.10 21.04
CA GLY A 266 3.13 16.13 21.40
C GLY A 266 2.99 17.28 20.39
N ASP A 267 3.95 17.48 19.52
CA ASP A 267 3.97 18.54 18.51
C ASP A 267 3.27 18.13 17.19
N VAL A 268 2.87 16.84 17.09
CA VAL A 268 2.21 16.29 15.89
C VAL A 268 0.69 16.52 16.00
N GLU A 269 0.08 17.07 14.96
CA GLU A 269 -1.37 17.37 14.94
C GLU A 269 -2.23 16.13 14.73
N ASN A 270 -1.78 15.22 13.87
CA ASN A 270 -2.52 14.02 13.52
C ASN A 270 -1.65 12.76 13.63
N ILE A 271 -2.24 11.70 14.16
CA ILE A 271 -1.63 10.37 14.21
C ILE A 271 -2.53 9.43 13.42
N VAL A 272 -1.92 8.68 12.49
CA VAL A 272 -2.57 7.64 11.70
C VAL A 272 -1.92 6.30 12.03
N ALA A 273 -2.70 5.40 12.57
CA ALA A 273 -2.22 4.09 13.01
C ALA A 273 -3.38 3.08 13.05
N ASN A 274 -3.07 1.79 13.18
CA ASN A 274 -4.09 0.76 13.37
C ASN A 274 -4.64 0.79 14.81
N PRO A 275 -5.90 1.19 15.05
CA PRO A 275 -6.46 1.26 16.39
C PRO A 275 -6.76 -0.12 17.01
N GLU A 276 -6.74 -1.19 16.21
CA GLU A 276 -7.00 -2.56 16.66
C GLU A 276 -5.69 -3.25 17.13
N ASP A 277 -4.54 -2.62 16.95
CA ASP A 277 -3.26 -3.14 17.42
C ASP A 277 -2.96 -2.63 18.84
N PRO A 278 -3.09 -3.48 19.88
CA PRO A 278 -2.91 -3.04 21.26
C PRO A 278 -1.46 -2.63 21.56
N LEU A 279 -0.47 -3.24 20.89
CA LEU A 279 0.94 -2.91 21.08
C LEU A 279 1.22 -1.51 20.51
N LEU A 280 0.72 -1.23 19.33
CA LEU A 280 0.82 0.07 18.69
C LEU A 280 0.09 1.14 19.52
N MET A 281 -1.12 0.87 19.97
CA MET A 281 -1.93 1.80 20.75
C MET A 281 -1.32 2.11 22.12
N SER A 282 -0.54 1.20 22.69
CA SER A 282 0.18 1.44 23.96
C SER A 282 1.17 2.60 23.87
N LEU A 283 1.66 2.94 22.67
CA LEU A 283 2.57 4.07 22.45
C LEU A 283 1.87 5.44 22.48
N PHE A 284 0.53 5.47 22.40
CA PHE A 284 -0.25 6.70 22.29
C PHE A 284 -1.17 6.95 23.48
N THR A 285 -1.09 6.17 24.55
CA THR A 285 -1.99 6.27 25.72
C THR A 285 -1.98 7.64 26.40
N GLU A 286 -0.86 8.33 26.40
CA GLU A 286 -0.72 9.67 26.99
C GLU A 286 -1.07 10.81 26.02
N HIS A 287 -1.40 10.49 24.77
CA HIS A 287 -1.71 11.46 23.73
C HIS A 287 -3.21 11.46 23.45
N PRO A 288 -3.95 12.54 23.83
CA PRO A 288 -5.40 12.61 23.65
C PRO A 288 -5.82 12.80 22.17
N ARG A 289 -4.88 12.83 21.26
CA ARG A 289 -5.15 13.02 19.83
C ARG A 289 -5.72 11.76 19.22
N VAL A 290 -6.73 11.94 18.40
CA VAL A 290 -7.47 10.83 17.78
C VAL A 290 -6.56 10.11 16.80
N VAL A 291 -6.25 8.86 17.10
CA VAL A 291 -5.67 7.96 16.11
C VAL A 291 -6.71 7.71 15.04
N ARG A 292 -6.40 8.08 13.80
CA ARG A 292 -7.29 7.91 12.66
C ARG A 292 -6.93 6.66 11.89
N SER A 293 -7.93 6.02 11.31
CA SER A 293 -7.74 4.89 10.39
C SER A 293 -8.94 4.76 9.47
N VAL A 294 -8.69 4.36 8.23
CA VAL A 294 -9.73 4.01 7.25
C VAL A 294 -10.20 2.56 7.37
N ARG A 295 -9.68 1.79 8.33
CA ARG A 295 -9.99 0.34 8.44
C ARG A 295 -11.48 0.05 8.57
N ALA A 296 -12.25 0.93 9.22
CA ALA A 296 -13.71 0.80 9.26
C ALA A 296 -14.37 0.88 7.87
N MET A 297 -13.71 1.53 6.91
CA MET A 297 -14.17 1.70 5.54
C MET A 297 -13.69 0.59 4.61
N THR A 298 -12.52 0.05 4.89
CA THR A 298 -11.79 -0.79 3.93
C THR A 298 -11.49 -2.19 4.45
N GLY A 299 -11.57 -2.41 5.75
CA GLY A 299 -10.94 -3.55 6.41
C GLY A 299 -9.42 -3.42 6.43
N ASP A 300 -8.75 -4.52 6.77
CA ASP A 300 -7.30 -4.62 6.73
C ASP A 300 -6.83 -4.82 5.29
N LEU A 301 -6.15 -3.82 4.76
CA LEU A 301 -5.58 -3.82 3.41
C LEU A 301 -4.13 -4.34 3.36
N GLY A 302 -3.56 -4.75 4.50
CA GLY A 302 -2.17 -5.22 4.58
C GLY A 302 -1.19 -4.21 3.96
N ALA A 303 -0.40 -4.64 3.00
CA ALA A 303 0.62 -3.82 2.34
C ALA A 303 0.09 -2.50 1.73
N SER A 304 -1.21 -2.44 1.41
CA SER A 304 -1.83 -1.25 0.81
C SER A 304 -2.43 -0.27 1.84
N ALA A 305 -2.48 -0.65 3.12
CA ALA A 305 -3.14 0.14 4.15
C ALA A 305 -2.53 1.54 4.29
N LEU A 306 -1.21 1.62 4.49
CA LEU A 306 -0.53 2.89 4.70
C LEU A 306 -0.66 3.84 3.49
N LEU A 307 -0.50 3.33 2.27
CA LEU A 307 -0.61 4.17 1.06
C LEU A 307 -2.03 4.69 0.88
N THR A 308 -3.04 3.92 1.27
CA THR A 308 -4.46 4.34 1.26
C THR A 308 -4.69 5.49 2.26
N GLU A 309 -4.11 5.41 3.46
CA GLU A 309 -4.19 6.47 4.47
C GLU A 309 -3.49 7.75 4.02
N ILE A 310 -2.33 7.63 3.37
CA ILE A 310 -1.60 8.77 2.79
C ILE A 310 -2.43 9.40 1.67
N ALA A 311 -3.04 8.60 0.80
CA ALA A 311 -3.89 9.08 -0.27
C ALA A 311 -5.08 9.90 0.26
N LEU A 312 -5.72 9.43 1.33
CA LEU A 312 -6.78 10.18 2.02
C LEU A 312 -6.26 11.48 2.63
N THR A 313 -5.07 11.44 3.24
CA THR A 313 -4.45 12.64 3.82
C THR A 313 -4.14 13.68 2.75
N LEU A 314 -3.60 13.25 1.62
CA LEU A 314 -3.39 14.11 0.45
C LEU A 314 -4.70 14.71 -0.06
N HIS A 315 -5.76 13.90 -0.16
CA HIS A 315 -7.08 14.37 -0.58
C HIS A 315 -7.62 15.45 0.37
N ARG A 316 -7.53 15.24 1.68
CA ARG A 316 -7.94 16.23 2.69
C ARG A 316 -7.13 17.51 2.61
N ASN A 317 -5.85 17.42 2.26
CA ASN A 317 -5.00 18.61 2.11
C ASN A 317 -5.43 19.52 0.93
N HIS A 318 -6.28 19.01 0.03
CA HIS A 318 -6.92 19.84 -0.99
C HIS A 318 -8.09 20.69 -0.46
N ASP A 319 -8.58 20.39 0.73
CA ASP A 319 -9.61 21.21 1.39
C ASP A 319 -8.95 22.40 2.10
N ALA A 320 -9.27 23.61 1.65
CA ALA A 320 -8.73 24.85 2.22
C ALA A 320 -9.06 25.08 3.71
N SER A 321 -9.95 24.26 4.28
CA SER A 321 -10.30 24.30 5.71
C SER A 321 -9.30 23.55 6.59
N VAL A 322 -8.41 22.74 6.01
CA VAL A 322 -7.42 21.97 6.76
C VAL A 322 -6.24 22.87 7.11
N THR A 323 -5.98 23.00 8.39
CA THR A 323 -4.80 23.73 8.89
C THR A 323 -3.53 22.95 8.53
N PRO A 324 -2.48 23.66 8.04
CA PRO A 324 -1.17 23.07 7.84
C PRO A 324 -0.66 22.42 9.13
N GLY A 325 0.05 21.32 9.01
CA GLY A 325 0.57 20.66 10.19
C GLY A 325 1.21 19.30 9.89
N TYR A 326 1.72 18.69 10.92
CA TYR A 326 2.40 17.40 10.83
C TYR A 326 1.41 16.25 11.03
N THR A 327 1.51 15.26 10.16
CA THR A 327 0.80 13.97 10.30
C THR A 327 1.82 12.85 10.42
N LEU A 328 1.76 12.11 11.52
CA LEU A 328 2.59 10.94 11.78
C LEU A 328 1.81 9.67 11.43
N PHE A 329 2.36 8.88 10.53
CA PHE A 329 1.87 7.55 10.23
C PHE A 329 2.75 6.54 10.94
N VAL A 330 2.14 5.58 11.64
CA VAL A 330 2.86 4.50 12.31
C VAL A 330 2.25 3.17 11.94
N SER A 331 3.08 2.26 11.47
CA SER A 331 2.68 0.91 11.13
C SER A 331 3.47 -0.13 11.93
N HIS A 332 2.80 -1.22 12.24
CA HIS A 332 3.37 -2.39 12.87
C HIS A 332 2.80 -3.64 12.20
N SER A 333 3.68 -4.54 11.78
CA SER A 333 3.27 -5.84 11.24
C SER A 333 3.38 -6.93 12.30
N ARG A 334 2.58 -7.96 12.18
CA ARG A 334 2.62 -9.13 13.07
C ARG A 334 3.96 -9.87 13.04
N ALA A 335 4.73 -9.71 11.95
CA ALA A 335 6.09 -10.24 11.86
C ALA A 335 7.12 -9.41 12.66
N GLY A 336 6.70 -8.33 13.34
CA GLY A 336 7.56 -7.50 14.17
C GLY A 336 8.26 -6.36 13.44
N HIS A 337 7.86 -6.04 12.20
CA HIS A 337 8.33 -4.84 11.49
C HIS A 337 7.61 -3.60 12.02
N TRP A 338 8.36 -2.55 12.24
CA TRP A 338 7.89 -1.23 12.65
C TRP A 338 8.26 -0.20 11.62
N GLY A 339 7.37 0.75 11.41
CA GLY A 339 7.62 1.88 10.53
C GLY A 339 6.95 3.15 11.00
N ALA A 340 7.61 4.28 10.80
CA ALA A 340 7.03 5.60 11.00
C ALA A 340 7.36 6.51 9.82
N LEU A 341 6.40 7.35 9.44
CA LEU A 341 6.51 8.34 8.39
C LEU A 341 5.91 9.65 8.88
N LEU A 342 6.66 10.73 8.76
CA LEU A 342 6.20 12.08 9.09
C LEU A 342 5.98 12.88 7.81
N LEU A 343 4.76 13.35 7.62
CA LEU A 343 4.39 14.22 6.51
C LEU A 343 4.05 15.62 7.02
N LEU A 344 4.40 16.64 6.23
CA LEU A 344 4.02 18.02 6.45
C LEU A 344 3.05 18.48 5.35
N SER A 345 1.89 18.96 5.77
CA SER A 345 0.98 19.73 4.93
C SER A 345 1.45 21.19 4.90
N GLU A 346 1.83 21.69 3.75
CA GLU A 346 2.22 23.09 3.56
C GLU A 346 1.05 23.87 2.92
N THR A 347 0.63 24.98 3.49
CA THR A 347 -0.22 25.92 2.76
C THR A 347 0.61 26.64 1.74
N MET A 348 0.19 26.63 0.49
CA MET A 348 0.75 27.57 -0.49
C MET A 348 0.34 28.99 -0.09
N GLU A 349 1.31 29.81 0.31
CA GLU A 349 1.11 31.25 0.28
C GLU A 349 0.70 31.63 -1.15
N LYS A 350 -0.48 32.17 -1.31
CA LYS A 350 -0.89 32.78 -2.56
C LYS A 350 0.07 33.95 -2.79
N HIS A 351 1.09 33.72 -3.59
CA HIS A 351 1.83 34.85 -4.17
C HIS A 351 0.85 35.62 -5.06
N THR A 352 0.28 36.66 -4.48
CA THR A 352 -0.50 37.71 -5.17
C THR A 352 0.42 38.51 -6.06
#